data_ba368418e9c0f84c35466da4971de3e4
#
_entry.id   ba368418e9c0f84c35466da4971de3e4
#
_cell.length_a   1.000
_cell.length_b   1.000
_cell.length_c   1.000
_cell.angle_alpha   90.00
_cell.angle_beta   90.00
_cell.angle_gamma   90.00
#
_symmetry.space_group_name_H-M   'P 1'
#
loop_
_entity.id
_entity.type
_entity.pdbx_description
1 polymer ?
#
loop_
_entity_poly.entity_id
_entity_poly.type
_entity_poly.pdbx_seq_one_letter_code
_entity_poly.pdbx_strand_id
1 'polypeptide(L)'
;MGLANELQKLIETEFYSLINTHDIQIKISGCMNACGQHTLAHIGFQGMTLKSSGLIAPATQILLGGGVLGNGTGGFADKLLKVPAKRTPNILRWILTDFEFNRAEEEDFFAYYDRQTKDYFYQNLKHYSAVEHLANEDFIDFGAKEKYEKAIGIGECAGVTIDLIQTLIFEAEEALEWANKALAENDLETLLIMHIMDAFEQQRLY
;
A
#
# COMPACT_ATOMS: atom_id res chain seq x y z
N MET A 1 6.82 13.02 -1.38
CA MET A 1 5.84 13.92 -0.71
C MET A 1 4.90 14.62 -1.68
N GLY A 2 5.26 14.82 -2.93
CA GLY A 2 4.44 15.55 -3.91
C GLY A 2 3.05 15.00 -4.11
N LEU A 3 2.90 13.70 -4.46
CA LEU A 3 1.58 13.08 -4.68
C LEU A 3 0.71 13.11 -3.41
N ALA A 4 1.27 12.80 -2.24
CA ALA A 4 0.52 12.82 -0.99
C ALA A 4 -0.09 14.20 -0.71
N ASN A 5 0.66 15.27 -0.94
CA ASN A 5 0.17 16.65 -0.76
C ASN A 5 -0.96 16.98 -1.74
N GLU A 6 -0.88 16.52 -2.99
CA GLU A 6 -1.95 16.74 -3.98
C GLU A 6 -3.22 15.97 -3.62
N LEU A 7 -3.10 14.73 -3.14
CA LEU A 7 -4.25 13.96 -2.67
C LEU A 7 -4.85 14.59 -1.40
N GLN A 8 -4.02 15.03 -0.46
CA GLN A 8 -4.49 15.72 0.74
C GLN A 8 -5.26 16.99 0.39
N LYS A 9 -4.71 17.83 -0.51
CA LYS A 9 -5.36 19.04 -0.96
C LYS A 9 -6.72 18.75 -1.62
N LEU A 10 -6.79 17.72 -2.47
CA LEU A 10 -8.04 17.28 -3.09
C LEU A 10 -9.09 16.89 -2.03
N ILE A 11 -8.68 16.10 -1.04
CA ILE A 11 -9.55 15.65 0.05
C ILE A 11 -10.07 16.84 0.85
N GLU A 12 -9.17 17.73 1.27
CA GLU A 12 -9.52 18.89 2.10
C GLU A 12 -10.44 19.87 1.38
N THR A 13 -10.29 19.99 0.04
CA THR A 13 -11.09 20.97 -0.73
C THR A 13 -12.41 20.42 -1.25
N GLU A 14 -12.48 19.13 -1.61
CA GLU A 14 -13.62 18.57 -2.32
C GLU A 14 -14.38 17.51 -1.50
N PHE A 15 -13.71 16.75 -0.62
CA PHE A 15 -14.27 15.54 0.01
C PHE A 15 -14.12 15.48 1.53
N TYR A 16 -13.77 16.58 2.19
CA TYR A 16 -13.53 16.61 3.63
C TYR A 16 -14.70 16.05 4.44
N SER A 17 -15.91 16.50 4.12
CA SER A 17 -17.13 16.05 4.80
C SER A 17 -17.41 14.57 4.55
N LEU A 18 -17.31 14.13 3.29
CA LEU A 18 -17.58 12.74 2.90
C LEU A 18 -16.66 11.77 3.64
N ILE A 19 -15.35 12.05 3.64
CA ILE A 19 -14.34 11.18 4.26
C ILE A 19 -14.55 11.06 5.77
N ASN A 20 -14.80 12.19 6.45
CA ASN A 20 -14.99 12.17 7.90
C ASN A 20 -16.32 11.54 8.31
N THR A 21 -17.39 11.76 7.54
CA THR A 21 -18.71 11.19 7.84
C THR A 21 -18.72 9.67 7.69
N HIS A 22 -17.97 9.12 6.73
CA HIS A 22 -17.95 7.69 6.42
C HIS A 22 -16.67 6.97 6.85
N ASP A 23 -15.80 7.63 7.64
CA ASP A 23 -14.51 7.10 8.09
C ASP A 23 -13.70 6.43 6.97
N ILE A 24 -13.64 7.06 5.80
CA ILE A 24 -12.94 6.49 4.64
C ILE A 24 -11.43 6.57 4.87
N GLN A 25 -10.80 5.42 5.02
CA GLN A 25 -9.36 5.33 5.22
C GLN A 25 -8.61 5.33 3.89
N ILE A 26 -7.76 6.35 3.70
CA ILE A 26 -6.90 6.50 2.52
C ILE A 26 -5.45 6.44 2.98
N LYS A 27 -4.68 5.49 2.45
CA LYS A 27 -3.27 5.31 2.84
C LYS A 27 -2.36 5.24 1.62
N ILE A 28 -1.17 5.82 1.75
CA ILE A 28 -0.16 5.85 0.70
C ILE A 28 1.18 5.31 1.21
N SER A 29 1.83 4.50 0.42
CA SER A 29 3.21 4.05 0.64
C SER A 29 4.07 4.32 -0.58
N GLY A 30 5.31 4.72 -0.37
CA GLY A 30 6.25 5.01 -1.46
C GLY A 30 6.68 3.78 -2.27
N CYS A 31 6.56 2.57 -1.73
CA CYS A 31 6.97 1.33 -2.38
C CYS A 31 6.14 0.12 -1.89
N MET A 32 6.54 -1.07 -2.34
CA MET A 32 5.88 -2.33 -2.02
C MET A 32 6.04 -2.77 -0.54
N ASN A 33 6.98 -2.21 0.20
CA ASN A 33 7.20 -2.55 1.62
C ASN A 33 6.04 -2.14 2.53
N ALA A 34 5.07 -1.39 2.01
CA ALA A 34 3.80 -1.09 2.66
C ALA A 34 3.90 -0.37 4.02
N CYS A 35 4.99 0.36 4.31
CA CYS A 35 5.18 1.10 5.56
C CYS A 35 3.98 2.01 5.92
N GLY A 36 3.28 2.56 4.92
CA GLY A 36 2.04 3.33 5.09
C GLY A 36 0.78 2.46 5.14
N GLN A 37 0.91 1.12 5.20
CA GLN A 37 -0.21 0.18 5.30
C GLN A 37 -1.29 0.35 4.21
N HIS A 38 -0.89 0.67 2.99
CA HIS A 38 -1.81 0.91 1.86
C HIS A 38 -2.70 -0.29 1.54
N THR A 39 -2.28 -1.50 1.91
CA THR A 39 -3.05 -2.73 1.71
C THR A 39 -4.19 -2.92 2.74
N LEU A 40 -4.18 -2.14 3.83
CA LEU A 40 -5.18 -2.18 4.90
C LEU A 40 -6.08 -0.95 4.89
N ALA A 41 -6.21 -0.28 3.76
CA ALA A 41 -7.03 0.91 3.62
C ALA A 41 -8.20 0.65 2.66
N HIS A 42 -9.28 1.40 2.82
CA HIS A 42 -10.39 1.42 1.87
C HIS A 42 -9.90 1.81 0.47
N ILE A 43 -9.02 2.82 0.41
CA ILE A 43 -8.35 3.28 -0.80
C ILE A 43 -6.85 3.32 -0.53
N GLY A 44 -6.09 2.49 -1.22
CA GLY A 44 -4.65 2.37 -1.06
C GLY A 44 -3.87 2.84 -2.29
N PHE A 45 -2.74 3.50 -2.06
CA PHE A 45 -1.81 3.94 -3.11
C PHE A 45 -0.41 3.42 -2.83
N GLN A 46 0.17 2.68 -3.78
CA GLN A 46 1.54 2.21 -3.71
C GLN A 46 2.38 2.88 -4.79
N GLY A 47 3.42 3.59 -4.41
CA GLY A 47 4.38 4.17 -5.34
C GLY A 47 5.14 3.10 -6.13
N MET A 48 5.33 3.37 -7.41
CA MET A 48 6.05 2.50 -8.33
C MET A 48 6.55 3.29 -9.55
N THR A 49 7.09 2.59 -10.53
CA THR A 49 7.47 3.17 -11.82
C THR A 49 6.85 2.39 -12.97
N LEU A 50 6.58 3.07 -14.07
CA LEU A 50 6.18 2.49 -15.36
C LEU A 50 7.23 2.79 -16.43
N LYS A 51 7.42 1.86 -17.34
CA LYS A 51 8.27 2.07 -18.51
C LYS A 51 7.39 2.33 -19.73
N SER A 52 7.68 3.40 -20.48
CA SER A 52 7.04 3.72 -21.74
C SER A 52 8.04 4.35 -22.67
N SER A 53 8.15 3.85 -23.91
CA SER A 53 9.04 4.36 -24.94
C SER A 53 10.49 4.53 -24.49
N GLY A 54 11.00 3.61 -23.66
CA GLY A 54 12.38 3.65 -23.14
C GLY A 54 12.60 4.64 -21.97
N LEU A 55 11.59 5.42 -21.61
CA LEU A 55 11.62 6.32 -20.45
C LEU A 55 10.91 5.70 -19.24
N ILE A 56 11.24 6.22 -18.06
CA ILE A 56 10.63 5.81 -16.80
C ILE A 56 9.73 6.93 -16.30
N ALA A 57 8.48 6.60 -16.03
CA ALA A 57 7.51 7.52 -15.42
C ALA A 57 7.23 7.12 -13.97
N PRO A 58 7.11 8.08 -13.03
CA PRO A 58 6.57 7.82 -11.72
C PRO A 58 5.12 7.36 -11.85
N ALA A 59 4.75 6.37 -11.06
CA ALA A 59 3.46 5.71 -11.19
C ALA A 59 2.91 5.28 -9.83
N THR A 60 1.64 4.90 -9.82
CA THR A 60 0.94 4.46 -8.64
C THR A 60 0.16 3.17 -8.94
N GLN A 61 0.30 2.16 -8.10
CA GLN A 61 -0.63 1.05 -8.03
C GLN A 61 -1.82 1.51 -7.18
N ILE A 62 -3.00 1.43 -7.71
CA ILE A 62 -4.25 1.69 -7.01
C ILE A 62 -4.74 0.38 -6.38
N LEU A 63 -5.14 0.44 -5.12
CA LEU A 63 -5.72 -0.67 -4.38
C LEU A 63 -7.05 -0.22 -3.76
N LEU A 64 -8.04 -1.10 -3.74
CA LEU A 64 -9.37 -0.82 -3.18
C LEU A 64 -9.89 -1.99 -2.33
N GLY A 65 -10.77 -1.69 -1.40
CA GLY A 65 -11.53 -2.68 -0.65
C GLY A 65 -10.80 -3.32 0.53
N GLY A 66 -9.68 -2.73 0.97
CA GLY A 66 -9.09 -3.09 2.26
C GLY A 66 -9.80 -2.40 3.41
N GLY A 67 -9.48 -2.80 4.61
CA GLY A 67 -10.00 -2.17 5.82
C GLY A 67 -9.85 -3.04 7.04
N VAL A 68 -9.91 -2.41 8.22
CA VAL A 68 -9.97 -3.06 9.52
C VAL A 68 -11.33 -2.70 10.11
N LEU A 69 -12.24 -3.66 10.13
CA LEU A 69 -13.63 -3.46 10.57
C LEU A 69 -13.81 -3.63 12.10
N GLY A 70 -12.74 -3.94 12.82
CA GLY A 70 -12.83 -4.34 14.23
C GLY A 70 -13.29 -5.78 14.39
N ASN A 71 -13.41 -6.23 15.64
CA ASN A 71 -13.86 -7.59 15.99
C ASN A 71 -13.07 -8.73 15.31
N GLY A 72 -11.82 -8.49 14.90
CA GLY A 72 -11.01 -9.43 14.14
C GLY A 72 -11.41 -9.61 12.68
N THR A 73 -12.32 -8.77 12.18
CA THR A 73 -12.71 -8.76 10.76
C THR A 73 -11.98 -7.65 10.01
N GLY A 74 -11.75 -7.88 8.73
CA GLY A 74 -11.09 -6.96 7.83
C GLY A 74 -10.60 -7.68 6.58
N GLY A 75 -10.05 -6.92 5.65
CA GLY A 75 -9.55 -7.47 4.40
C GLY A 75 -8.36 -6.69 3.86
N PHE A 76 -7.59 -7.36 3.01
CA PHE A 76 -6.57 -6.70 2.22
C PHE A 76 -7.18 -6.10 0.95
N ALA A 77 -6.74 -4.90 0.63
CA ALA A 77 -7.17 -4.23 -0.59
C ALA A 77 -6.71 -4.98 -1.85
N ASP A 78 -7.61 -5.11 -2.80
CA ASP A 78 -7.34 -5.65 -4.11
C ASP A 78 -6.49 -4.69 -4.95
N LYS A 79 -5.46 -5.21 -5.61
CA LYS A 79 -4.74 -4.45 -6.64
C LYS A 79 -5.65 -4.25 -7.84
N LEU A 80 -6.00 -2.99 -8.13
CA LEU A 80 -6.92 -2.65 -9.21
C LEU A 80 -6.18 -2.39 -10.52
N LEU A 81 -5.41 -1.31 -10.59
CA LEU A 81 -4.70 -0.90 -11.80
C LEU A 81 -3.45 -0.07 -11.48
N LYS A 82 -2.55 0.02 -12.47
CA LYS A 82 -1.34 0.84 -12.40
C LYS A 82 -1.51 2.05 -13.30
N VAL A 83 -1.17 3.24 -12.81
CA VAL A 83 -1.34 4.50 -13.55
C VAL A 83 -0.14 5.40 -13.38
N PRO A 84 0.15 6.30 -14.34
CA PRO A 84 1.06 7.40 -14.11
C PRO A 84 0.65 8.20 -12.87
N ALA A 85 1.61 8.62 -12.05
CA ALA A 85 1.34 9.30 -10.78
C ALA A 85 0.46 10.55 -10.95
N LYS A 86 0.66 11.30 -12.04
CA LYS A 86 -0.12 12.50 -12.37
C LYS A 86 -1.62 12.26 -12.53
N ARG A 87 -2.03 11.04 -12.84
CA ARG A 87 -3.44 10.67 -13.04
C ARG A 87 -4.13 10.23 -11.74
N THR A 88 -3.37 9.96 -10.69
CA THR A 88 -3.88 9.47 -9.41
C THR A 88 -4.93 10.38 -8.75
N PRO A 89 -4.78 11.72 -8.72
CA PRO A 89 -5.80 12.59 -8.16
C PRO A 89 -7.17 12.49 -8.87
N ASN A 90 -7.17 12.33 -10.20
CA ASN A 90 -8.41 12.17 -10.95
C ASN A 90 -9.11 10.84 -10.63
N ILE A 91 -8.34 9.78 -10.40
CA ILE A 91 -8.87 8.48 -9.98
C ILE A 91 -9.49 8.58 -8.58
N LEU A 92 -8.79 9.20 -7.63
CA LEU A 92 -9.33 9.40 -6.29
C LEU A 92 -10.63 10.22 -6.34
N ARG A 93 -10.65 11.31 -7.12
CA ARG A 93 -11.85 12.12 -7.31
C ARG A 93 -13.00 11.29 -7.86
N TRP A 94 -12.74 10.47 -8.89
CA TRP A 94 -13.76 9.62 -9.47
C TRP A 94 -14.31 8.62 -8.44
N ILE A 95 -13.45 7.93 -7.69
CA ILE A 95 -13.84 6.93 -6.68
C ILE A 95 -14.72 7.56 -5.60
N LEU A 96 -14.32 8.70 -5.07
CA LEU A 96 -15.07 9.38 -4.00
C LEU A 96 -16.39 9.96 -4.49
N THR A 97 -16.40 10.51 -5.70
CA THR A 97 -17.64 11.00 -6.34
C THR A 97 -18.60 9.85 -6.60
N ASP A 98 -18.10 8.74 -7.14
CA ASP A 98 -18.89 7.55 -7.42
C ASP A 98 -19.52 6.96 -6.14
N PHE A 99 -18.74 6.88 -5.06
CA PHE A 99 -19.24 6.49 -3.75
C PHE A 99 -20.34 7.44 -3.25
N GLU A 100 -20.10 8.75 -3.30
CA GLU A 100 -21.05 9.76 -2.81
C GLU A 100 -22.42 9.65 -3.49
N PHE A 101 -22.45 9.41 -4.81
CA PHE A 101 -23.68 9.38 -5.59
C PHE A 101 -24.37 8.02 -5.67
N ASN A 102 -23.61 6.94 -5.54
CA ASN A 102 -24.12 5.58 -5.83
C ASN A 102 -24.18 4.66 -4.59
N ARG A 103 -23.72 5.11 -3.42
CA ARG A 103 -23.86 4.34 -2.18
C ARG A 103 -25.33 4.25 -1.76
N ALA A 104 -25.69 3.14 -1.13
CA ALA A 104 -26.98 3.00 -0.46
C ALA A 104 -27.00 3.84 0.85
N GLU A 105 -28.17 4.01 1.43
CA GLU A 105 -28.33 4.68 2.72
C GLU A 105 -27.55 3.90 3.79
N GLU A 106 -26.76 4.61 4.59
CA GLU A 106 -25.87 4.08 5.64
C GLU A 106 -24.80 3.08 5.17
N GLU A 107 -24.60 2.89 3.87
CA GLU A 107 -23.56 2.03 3.33
C GLU A 107 -22.17 2.64 3.54
N ASP A 108 -21.28 1.92 4.21
CA ASP A 108 -19.87 2.29 4.34
C ASP A 108 -19.08 1.97 3.05
N PHE A 109 -17.84 2.43 2.97
CA PHE A 109 -17.04 2.25 1.76
C PHE A 109 -16.67 0.77 1.50
N PHE A 110 -16.49 -0.02 2.55
CA PHE A 110 -16.14 -1.43 2.42
C PHE A 110 -17.31 -2.22 1.81
N ALA A 111 -18.51 -2.05 2.34
CA ALA A 111 -19.73 -2.67 1.82
C ALA A 111 -20.04 -2.21 0.38
N TYR A 112 -19.83 -0.91 0.11
CA TYR A 112 -19.97 -0.34 -1.23
C TYR A 112 -19.03 -1.01 -2.23
N TYR A 113 -17.74 -1.15 -1.89
CA TYR A 113 -16.76 -1.81 -2.73
C TYR A 113 -17.13 -3.28 -3.00
N ASP A 114 -17.54 -4.01 -1.96
CA ASP A 114 -17.93 -5.42 -2.07
C ASP A 114 -19.16 -5.57 -2.99
N ARG A 115 -20.16 -4.71 -2.84
CA ARG A 115 -21.37 -4.70 -3.69
C ARG A 115 -21.10 -4.36 -5.14
N GLN A 116 -20.27 -3.35 -5.40
CA GLN A 116 -19.93 -2.92 -6.76
C GLN A 116 -18.96 -3.89 -7.46
N THR A 117 -18.14 -4.57 -6.69
CA THR A 117 -17.08 -5.49 -7.14
C THR A 117 -15.87 -4.80 -7.77
N LYS A 118 -14.73 -5.48 -7.72
CA LYS A 118 -13.49 -5.03 -8.34
C LYS A 118 -13.64 -4.74 -9.85
N ASP A 119 -14.43 -5.56 -10.56
CA ASP A 119 -14.58 -5.42 -12.01
C ASP A 119 -15.29 -4.11 -12.38
N TYR A 120 -16.28 -3.68 -11.62
CA TYR A 120 -16.93 -2.39 -11.79
C TYR A 120 -15.93 -1.24 -11.78
N PHE A 121 -15.10 -1.16 -10.77
CA PHE A 121 -14.07 -0.12 -10.67
C PHE A 121 -13.04 -0.23 -11.78
N TYR A 122 -12.61 -1.44 -12.11
CA TYR A 122 -11.64 -1.66 -13.18
C TYR A 122 -12.18 -1.17 -14.53
N GLN A 123 -13.42 -1.52 -14.90
CA GLN A 123 -14.00 -1.13 -16.18
C GLN A 123 -14.12 0.40 -16.31
N ASN A 124 -14.49 1.08 -15.23
CA ASN A 124 -14.65 2.53 -15.23
C ASN A 124 -13.29 3.28 -15.23
N LEU A 125 -12.25 2.71 -14.63
CA LEU A 125 -10.97 3.38 -14.42
C LEU A 125 -9.85 2.92 -15.36
N LYS A 126 -10.00 1.81 -16.09
CA LYS A 126 -8.94 1.23 -16.93
C LYS A 126 -8.36 2.20 -17.97
N HIS A 127 -9.14 3.19 -18.42
CA HIS A 127 -8.67 4.19 -19.39
C HIS A 127 -7.53 5.06 -18.84
N TYR A 128 -7.42 5.22 -17.50
CA TYR A 128 -6.31 5.91 -16.86
C TYR A 128 -4.99 5.13 -16.91
N SER A 129 -5.04 3.80 -17.13
CA SER A 129 -3.87 2.94 -17.18
C SER A 129 -3.19 2.89 -18.56
N ALA A 130 -3.73 3.57 -19.56
CA ALA A 130 -3.14 3.61 -20.89
C ALA A 130 -1.75 4.24 -20.85
N VAL A 131 -0.71 3.42 -21.15
CA VAL A 131 0.71 3.82 -21.14
C VAL A 131 1.30 4.00 -22.53
N GLU A 132 0.52 3.71 -23.57
CA GLU A 132 0.96 3.79 -24.96
C GLU A 132 1.25 5.23 -25.41
N HIS A 133 0.57 6.20 -24.79
CA HIS A 133 0.71 7.62 -25.06
C HIS A 133 0.82 8.42 -23.77
N LEU A 134 1.99 8.33 -23.10
CA LEU A 134 2.27 9.18 -21.95
C LEU A 134 2.60 10.60 -22.43
N ALA A 135 1.97 11.59 -21.82
CA ALA A 135 2.32 12.99 -22.02
C ALA A 135 3.68 13.31 -21.37
N ASN A 136 4.34 14.36 -21.80
CA ASN A 136 5.61 14.76 -21.19
C ASN A 136 5.51 14.99 -19.67
N GLU A 137 4.38 15.48 -19.21
CA GLU A 137 4.09 15.69 -17.79
C GLU A 137 4.00 14.39 -16.97
N ASP A 138 3.62 13.28 -17.58
CA ASP A 138 3.56 11.96 -16.91
C ASP A 138 4.96 11.46 -16.49
N PHE A 139 6.03 11.99 -17.13
CA PHE A 139 7.42 11.66 -16.78
C PHE A 139 8.02 12.56 -15.69
N ILE A 140 7.26 13.53 -15.19
CA ILE A 140 7.72 14.48 -14.17
C ILE A 140 6.96 14.20 -12.87
N ASP A 141 7.68 13.94 -11.78
CA ASP A 141 7.02 13.71 -10.48
C ASP A 141 6.37 14.99 -9.94
N PHE A 142 5.45 14.85 -9.01
CA PHE A 142 4.84 15.98 -8.31
C PHE A 142 5.91 16.77 -7.55
N GLY A 143 5.95 18.08 -7.77
CA GLY A 143 6.92 18.98 -7.16
C GLY A 143 8.31 18.99 -7.82
N ALA A 144 8.55 18.13 -8.83
CA ALA A 144 9.76 18.17 -9.63
C ALA A 144 9.60 19.08 -10.86
N LYS A 145 10.73 19.56 -11.40
CA LYS A 145 10.79 20.33 -12.65
C LYS A 145 11.37 19.52 -13.82
N GLU A 146 12.10 18.46 -13.49
CA GLU A 146 12.82 17.62 -14.43
C GLU A 146 12.15 16.25 -14.56
N LYS A 147 12.43 15.55 -15.65
CA LYS A 147 11.94 14.19 -15.86
C LYS A 147 12.47 13.27 -14.76
N TYR A 148 11.62 12.33 -14.35
CA TYR A 148 11.97 11.36 -13.33
C TYR A 148 13.10 10.46 -13.80
N GLU A 149 14.16 10.41 -13.02
CA GLU A 149 15.25 9.48 -13.17
C GLU A 149 15.26 8.54 -11.94
N LYS A 150 15.31 7.24 -12.22
CA LYS A 150 15.43 6.28 -11.15
C LYS A 150 16.83 6.35 -10.56
N ALA A 151 16.98 7.01 -9.43
CA ALA A 151 18.22 6.96 -8.67
C ALA A 151 18.41 5.53 -8.12
N ILE A 152 19.50 4.88 -8.48
CA ILE A 152 19.96 3.66 -7.85
C ILE A 152 20.87 4.13 -6.71
N GLY A 153 20.29 4.33 -5.54
CA GLY A 153 21.00 4.73 -4.33
C GLY A 153 20.92 3.64 -3.28
N ILE A 154 21.82 3.71 -2.30
CA ILE A 154 21.71 2.96 -1.07
C ILE A 154 20.57 3.61 -0.27
N GLY A 155 19.35 3.17 -0.49
CA GLY A 155 18.19 3.55 0.33
C GLY A 155 18.12 2.64 1.56
N GLU A 156 17.32 3.04 2.54
CA GLU A 156 17.08 2.22 3.75
C GLU A 156 16.68 0.78 3.41
N CYS A 157 15.96 0.56 2.30
CA CYS A 157 15.59 -0.78 1.85
C CYS A 157 16.68 -1.49 1.02
N ALA A 158 17.68 -0.80 0.49
CA ALA A 158 18.76 -1.40 -0.31
C ALA A 158 19.97 -1.78 0.60
N GLY A 159 20.15 -1.09 1.72
CA GLY A 159 21.10 -1.46 2.77
C GLY A 159 20.74 -2.76 3.49
N VAL A 160 19.45 -3.04 3.60
CA VAL A 160 18.90 -4.22 4.29
C VAL A 160 19.34 -5.54 3.65
N THR A 161 19.66 -5.58 2.35
CA THR A 161 19.99 -6.87 1.69
C THR A 161 21.35 -7.44 2.10
N ILE A 162 22.30 -6.60 2.54
CA ILE A 162 23.62 -7.06 2.99
C ILE A 162 23.60 -7.32 4.50
N ASP A 163 22.90 -6.47 5.26
CA ASP A 163 22.74 -6.64 6.71
C ASP A 163 21.70 -7.71 7.07
N LEU A 164 20.76 -8.05 6.16
CA LEU A 164 19.72 -9.02 6.46
C LEU A 164 20.29 -10.39 6.84
N ILE A 165 21.30 -10.86 6.14
CA ILE A 165 21.93 -12.16 6.45
C ILE A 165 22.63 -12.09 7.82
N GLN A 166 23.35 -11.03 8.11
CA GLN A 166 24.00 -10.84 9.41
C GLN A 166 22.99 -10.64 10.53
N THR A 167 21.91 -9.88 10.27
CA THR A 167 20.82 -9.69 11.22
C THR A 167 20.11 -11.02 11.51
N LEU A 168 19.78 -11.82 10.48
CA LEU A 168 19.17 -13.13 10.66
C LEU A 168 20.07 -14.11 11.41
N ILE A 169 21.40 -14.07 11.17
CA ILE A 169 22.36 -14.89 11.93
C ILE A 169 22.37 -14.43 13.38
N PHE A 170 22.45 -13.13 13.64
CA PHE A 170 22.45 -12.58 15.00
C PHE A 170 21.14 -12.92 15.74
N GLU A 171 20.00 -12.75 15.11
CA GLU A 171 18.69 -13.11 15.68
C GLU A 171 18.58 -14.62 15.97
N ALA A 172 19.14 -15.45 15.08
CA ALA A 172 19.17 -16.90 15.29
C ALA A 172 20.09 -17.30 16.45
N GLU A 173 21.25 -16.64 16.59
CA GLU A 173 22.17 -16.86 17.73
C GLU A 173 21.54 -16.42 19.05
N GLU A 174 20.87 -15.26 19.07
CA GLU A 174 20.15 -14.76 20.23
C GLU A 174 18.98 -15.69 20.62
N ALA A 175 18.20 -16.14 19.64
CA ALA A 175 17.13 -17.11 19.88
C ALA A 175 17.64 -18.45 20.45
N LEU A 176 18.79 -18.93 19.95
CA LEU A 176 19.43 -20.13 20.45
C LEU A 176 19.93 -19.97 21.90
N GLU A 177 20.48 -18.80 22.24
CA GLU A 177 20.91 -18.48 23.60
C GLU A 177 19.72 -18.47 24.57
N TRP A 178 18.63 -17.81 24.18
CA TRP A 178 17.38 -17.80 24.95
C TRP A 178 16.79 -19.19 25.12
N ALA A 179 16.76 -20.02 24.07
CA ALA A 179 16.29 -21.39 24.15
C ALA A 179 17.11 -22.25 25.10
N ASN A 180 18.45 -22.13 25.04
CA ASN A 180 19.34 -22.85 25.95
C ASN A 180 19.15 -22.41 27.40
N LYS A 181 18.93 -21.13 27.65
CA LYS A 181 18.64 -20.61 28.98
C LYS A 181 17.31 -21.13 29.50
N ALA A 182 16.25 -21.06 28.72
CA ALA A 182 14.92 -21.57 29.08
C ALA A 182 14.97 -23.09 29.36
N LEU A 183 15.74 -23.84 28.57
CA LEU A 183 15.96 -25.27 28.80
C LEU A 183 16.67 -25.53 30.13
N ALA A 184 17.72 -24.77 30.45
CA ALA A 184 18.49 -24.91 31.69
C ALA A 184 17.64 -24.56 32.92
N GLU A 185 16.72 -23.62 32.80
CA GLU A 185 15.78 -23.19 33.86
C GLU A 185 14.51 -24.07 33.90
N ASN A 186 14.39 -25.04 32.98
CA ASN A 186 13.20 -25.89 32.79
C ASN A 186 11.91 -25.08 32.56
N ASP A 187 12.04 -23.93 31.89
CA ASP A 187 10.94 -23.04 31.52
C ASP A 187 10.30 -23.52 30.21
N LEU A 188 9.37 -24.45 30.33
CA LEU A 188 8.65 -25.04 29.20
C LEU A 188 7.69 -24.04 28.51
N GLU A 189 7.22 -23.00 29.20
CA GLU A 189 6.32 -21.99 28.66
C GLU A 189 7.07 -21.10 27.65
N THR A 190 8.25 -20.61 28.02
CA THR A 190 9.10 -19.84 27.10
C THR A 190 9.52 -20.67 25.88
N LEU A 191 9.89 -21.94 26.06
CA LEU A 191 10.22 -22.84 24.95
C LEU A 191 9.04 -23.05 24.00
N LEU A 192 7.81 -23.18 24.51
CA LEU A 192 6.63 -23.32 23.70
C LEU A 192 6.32 -22.06 22.89
N ILE A 193 6.44 -20.87 23.52
CA ILE A 193 6.23 -19.57 22.84
C ILE A 193 7.24 -19.41 21.71
N MET A 194 8.51 -19.71 21.94
CA MET A 194 9.54 -19.63 20.90
C MET A 194 9.27 -20.56 19.73
N HIS A 195 8.82 -21.78 20.00
CA HIS A 195 8.46 -22.74 18.94
C HIS A 195 7.25 -22.27 18.11
N ILE A 196 6.27 -21.64 18.75
CA ILE A 196 5.11 -21.05 18.05
C ILE A 196 5.53 -19.88 17.19
N MET A 197 6.39 -18.98 17.68
CA MET A 197 6.89 -17.84 16.92
C MET A 197 7.69 -18.28 15.68
N ASP A 198 8.57 -19.27 15.82
CA ASP A 198 9.33 -19.84 14.70
C ASP A 198 8.43 -20.45 13.63
N ALA A 199 7.36 -21.16 14.03
CA ALA A 199 6.37 -21.70 13.10
C ALA A 199 5.60 -20.59 12.33
N PHE A 200 5.32 -19.46 12.96
CA PHE A 200 4.70 -18.30 12.30
C PHE A 200 5.65 -17.60 11.31
N GLU A 201 6.93 -17.49 11.64
CA GLU A 201 7.92 -16.90 10.73
C GLU A 201 8.18 -17.76 9.50
N GLN A 202 8.23 -19.08 9.65
CA GLN A 202 8.36 -19.99 8.51
C GLN A 202 7.19 -19.89 7.53
N GLN A 203 5.97 -19.59 7.98
CA GLN A 203 4.83 -19.34 7.09
C GLN A 203 4.89 -18.00 6.34
N ARG A 204 5.73 -17.06 6.77
CA ARG A 204 5.91 -15.76 6.08
C ARG A 204 6.89 -15.83 4.90
N LEU A 205 7.66 -16.91 4.77
CA LEU A 205 8.68 -17.11 3.72
C LEU A 205 8.15 -17.88 2.49
N TYR A 206 6.91 -18.34 2.51
CA TYR A 206 6.19 -18.98 1.40
C TYR A 206 4.99 -18.11 0.99
#